data_8201ed4cb9fd6eef1b53b62044fada29
#
_entry.id   8201ed4cb9fd6eef1b53b62044fada29
#
_cell.length_a   1.000
_cell.length_b   1.000
_cell.length_c   1.000
_cell.angle_alpha   90.00
_cell.angle_beta   90.00
_cell.angle_gamma   90.00
#
_symmetry.space_group_name_H-M   'P 1'
#
loop_
_entity.id
_entity.type
_entity.pdbx_description
1 polymer ?
#
loop_
_entity_poly.entity_id
_entity_poly.type
_entity_poly.pdbx_seq_one_letter_code
_entity_poly.pdbx_strand_id
1 'polypeptide(L)'
;TLVDFTDVYRQSKEQNVSFFLYSLHFLLKCVNETDAFKLRIEKDSVVRYDTIHISPTIGREDGTFGFGFFEYDPNIDLFIQKATQEIERVKNGTGLSFSKNTGRQDVIRYSALPWFAFSEMKHATSFKNGDSVPRISTGKLMQEDSKYLLPISVCAHHGLMDGRNVAELIRKLSDNQTAL
;
A
#
# COMPACT_ATOMS: atom_id res chain seq x y z
N THR A 1 1.98 -1.47 13.89
CA THR A 1 1.21 -0.56 14.75
C THR A 1 -0.25 -0.51 14.32
N LEU A 2 -1.14 -0.04 15.20
CA LEU A 2 -2.52 0.30 14.89
C LEU A 2 -2.61 1.77 14.51
N VAL A 3 -3.35 2.06 13.44
CA VAL A 3 -3.61 3.44 12.98
C VAL A 3 -5.12 3.65 12.93
N ASP A 4 -5.58 4.80 13.43
CA ASP A 4 -6.99 5.20 13.36
C ASP A 4 -7.35 5.55 11.92
N PHE A 5 -8.25 4.81 11.31
CA PHE A 5 -8.76 4.99 9.93
C PHE A 5 -10.26 5.34 9.93
N THR A 6 -10.74 5.89 11.03
CA THR A 6 -12.18 6.18 11.22
C THR A 6 -12.74 7.09 10.12
N ASP A 7 -12.07 8.20 9.83
CA ASP A 7 -12.55 9.14 8.83
C ASP A 7 -12.41 8.58 7.41
N VAL A 8 -11.31 7.89 7.11
CA VAL A 8 -11.13 7.19 5.82
C VAL A 8 -12.24 6.16 5.59
N TYR A 9 -12.61 5.41 6.64
CA TYR A 9 -13.71 4.45 6.57
C TYR A 9 -15.05 5.14 6.32
N ARG A 10 -15.37 6.18 7.10
CA ARG A 10 -16.64 6.93 6.96
C ARG A 10 -16.76 7.57 5.58
N GLN A 11 -15.73 8.26 5.12
CA GLN A 11 -15.71 8.89 3.79
C GLN A 11 -15.88 7.87 2.67
N SER A 12 -15.24 6.70 2.78
CA SER A 12 -15.45 5.63 1.80
C SER A 12 -16.90 5.16 1.71
N LYS A 13 -17.62 5.14 2.84
CA LYS A 13 -19.04 4.78 2.89
C LYS A 13 -19.93 5.89 2.36
N GLU A 14 -19.68 7.14 2.72
CA GLU A 14 -20.41 8.31 2.25
C GLU A 14 -20.30 8.47 0.73
N GLN A 15 -19.13 8.20 0.16
CA GLN A 15 -18.89 8.24 -1.29
C GLN A 15 -19.28 6.94 -2.02
N ASN A 16 -19.76 5.92 -1.29
CA ASN A 16 -20.10 4.60 -1.82
C ASN A 16 -18.95 3.94 -2.60
N VAL A 17 -17.73 4.08 -2.08
CA VAL A 17 -16.49 3.54 -2.65
C VAL A 17 -15.97 2.39 -1.79
N SER A 18 -15.28 1.44 -2.41
CA SER A 18 -14.58 0.37 -1.69
C SER A 18 -13.58 0.95 -0.68
N PHE A 19 -13.71 0.58 0.60
CA PHE A 19 -12.74 0.97 1.64
C PHE A 19 -11.30 0.57 1.25
N PHE A 20 -11.13 -0.58 0.61
CA PHE A 20 -9.82 -1.03 0.13
C PHE A 20 -9.20 -0.01 -0.84
N LEU A 21 -9.92 0.41 -1.87
CA LEU A 21 -9.41 1.37 -2.86
C LEU A 21 -9.22 2.76 -2.26
N TYR A 22 -10.17 3.21 -1.45
CA TYR A 22 -10.11 4.50 -0.78
C TYR A 22 -8.91 4.60 0.17
N SER A 23 -8.70 3.55 1.00
CA SER A 23 -7.57 3.47 1.92
C SER A 23 -6.21 3.38 1.20
N LEU A 24 -6.15 2.71 0.05
CA LEU A 24 -4.93 2.64 -0.76
C LEU A 24 -4.58 3.99 -1.40
N HIS A 25 -5.57 4.73 -1.90
CA HIS A 25 -5.34 6.08 -2.42
C HIS A 25 -4.80 6.99 -1.33
N PHE A 26 -5.42 6.97 -0.14
CA PHE A 26 -4.96 7.74 1.01
C PHE A 26 -3.54 7.35 1.46
N LEU A 27 -3.25 6.05 1.56
CA LEU A 27 -1.91 5.56 1.86
C LEU A 27 -0.88 6.07 0.85
N LEU A 28 -1.19 5.98 -0.45
CA LEU A 28 -0.29 6.44 -1.51
C LEU A 28 -0.07 7.95 -1.48
N LYS A 29 -1.09 8.75 -1.16
CA LYS A 29 -0.94 10.19 -0.93
C LYS A 29 0.10 10.44 0.17
N CYS A 30 -0.05 9.82 1.35
CA CYS A 30 0.88 9.97 2.47
C CYS A 30 2.30 9.46 2.12
N VAL A 31 2.43 8.37 1.38
CA VAL A 31 3.71 7.84 0.87
C VAL A 31 4.37 8.86 -0.06
N ASN A 32 3.63 9.44 -1.00
CA ASN A 32 4.16 10.44 -1.94
C ASN A 32 4.52 11.77 -1.28
N GLU A 33 3.99 12.05 -0.11
CA GLU A 33 4.34 13.19 0.74
C GLU A 33 5.50 12.90 1.71
N THR A 34 6.03 11.67 1.75
CA THR A 34 7.12 11.26 2.64
C THR A 34 8.37 10.93 1.82
N ASP A 35 9.34 11.85 1.76
CA ASP A 35 10.47 11.77 0.85
C ASP A 35 11.29 10.48 0.94
N ALA A 36 11.49 9.93 2.14
CA ALA A 36 12.24 8.70 2.30
C ALA A 36 11.62 7.51 1.55
N PHE A 37 10.27 7.49 1.41
CA PHE A 37 9.58 6.42 0.67
C PHE A 37 9.75 6.52 -0.85
N LYS A 38 10.31 7.62 -1.36
CA LYS A 38 10.64 7.83 -2.78
C LYS A 38 12.02 7.34 -3.16
N LEU A 39 12.84 6.92 -2.18
CA LEU A 39 14.22 6.50 -2.40
C LEU A 39 14.31 5.00 -2.72
N ARG A 40 15.20 4.66 -3.65
CA ARG A 40 15.56 3.26 -3.99
C ARG A 40 17.06 3.14 -4.15
N ILE A 41 17.59 1.93 -3.91
CA ILE A 41 18.95 1.58 -4.27
C ILE A 41 18.88 0.87 -5.62
N GLU A 42 19.52 1.46 -6.61
CA GLU A 42 19.66 0.88 -7.94
C GLU A 42 21.15 0.74 -8.26
N LYS A 43 21.58 -0.49 -8.42
CA LYS A 43 23.02 -0.82 -8.53
C LYS A 43 23.76 -0.25 -7.29
N ASP A 44 24.67 0.69 -7.49
CA ASP A 44 25.48 1.30 -6.43
C ASP A 44 25.09 2.75 -6.11
N SER A 45 23.85 3.15 -6.49
CA SER A 45 23.39 4.53 -6.34
C SER A 45 22.02 4.60 -5.67
N VAL A 46 21.80 5.69 -4.93
CA VAL A 46 20.48 6.03 -4.43
C VAL A 46 19.75 6.88 -5.47
N VAL A 47 18.59 6.41 -5.90
CA VAL A 47 17.71 7.09 -6.86
C VAL A 47 16.46 7.56 -6.14
N ARG A 48 15.98 8.77 -6.47
CA ARG A 48 14.71 9.32 -5.99
C ARG A 48 13.71 9.32 -7.14
N TYR A 49 12.56 8.72 -6.91
CA TYR A 49 11.42 8.75 -7.82
C TYR A 49 10.50 9.93 -7.49
N ASP A 50 9.93 10.56 -8.49
CA ASP A 50 9.01 11.69 -8.29
C ASP A 50 7.66 11.22 -7.78
N THR A 51 7.18 10.09 -8.30
CA THR A 51 5.89 9.51 -7.93
C THR A 51 6.07 8.04 -7.58
N ILE A 52 5.44 7.62 -6.48
CA ILE A 52 5.37 6.24 -6.04
C ILE A 52 3.97 5.69 -6.31
N HIS A 53 3.94 4.53 -6.94
CA HIS A 53 2.74 3.74 -7.22
C HIS A 53 2.61 2.58 -6.22
N ILE A 54 1.66 1.66 -6.44
CA ILE A 54 1.49 0.50 -5.56
C ILE A 54 1.32 -0.78 -6.37
N SER A 55 1.98 -1.85 -5.91
CA SER A 55 1.83 -3.19 -6.46
C SER A 55 1.17 -4.09 -5.41
N PRO A 56 -0.17 -4.22 -5.45
CA PRO A 56 -0.89 -5.05 -4.51
C PRO A 56 -0.91 -6.51 -4.95
N THR A 57 -0.98 -7.40 -3.96
CA THR A 57 -1.38 -8.79 -4.16
C THR A 57 -2.91 -8.85 -4.22
N ILE A 58 -3.45 -9.44 -5.27
CA ILE A 58 -4.90 -9.56 -5.52
C ILE A 58 -5.27 -11.04 -5.51
N GLY A 59 -6.12 -11.42 -4.56
CA GLY A 59 -6.66 -12.78 -4.46
C GLY A 59 -7.73 -13.06 -5.50
N ARG A 60 -7.88 -14.33 -5.87
CA ARG A 60 -8.92 -14.87 -6.75
C ARG A 60 -9.84 -15.81 -5.99
N GLU A 61 -10.99 -16.10 -6.57
CA GLU A 61 -12.00 -17.00 -5.97
C GLU A 61 -11.52 -18.45 -5.85
N ASP A 62 -10.60 -18.86 -6.73
CA ASP A 62 -10.00 -20.20 -6.71
C ASP A 62 -8.89 -20.37 -5.64
N GLY A 63 -8.69 -19.36 -4.79
CA GLY A 63 -7.65 -19.35 -3.74
C GLY A 63 -6.26 -18.99 -4.24
N THR A 64 -6.07 -18.78 -5.54
CA THR A 64 -4.81 -18.28 -6.10
C THR A 64 -4.72 -16.76 -5.97
N PHE A 65 -3.59 -16.18 -6.38
CA PHE A 65 -3.40 -14.74 -6.41
C PHE A 65 -2.58 -14.31 -7.62
N GLY A 66 -2.62 -13.00 -7.91
CA GLY A 66 -1.73 -12.36 -8.86
C GLY A 66 -1.27 -11.00 -8.35
N PHE A 67 -0.30 -10.41 -9.06
CA PHE A 67 0.21 -9.08 -8.76
C PHE A 67 -0.44 -8.05 -9.69
N GLY A 68 -0.97 -6.99 -9.07
CA GLY A 68 -1.49 -5.83 -9.76
C GLY A 68 -0.48 -4.67 -9.74
N PHE A 69 -0.81 -3.64 -10.51
CA PHE A 69 -0.13 -2.35 -10.49
C PHE A 69 -1.18 -1.25 -10.53
N PHE A 70 -1.32 -0.48 -9.45
CA PHE A 70 -2.20 0.67 -9.42
C PHE A 70 -1.35 1.93 -9.54
N GLU A 71 -1.54 2.64 -10.63
CA GLU A 71 -0.90 3.93 -10.86
C GLU A 71 -1.49 4.97 -9.90
N TYR A 72 -0.64 5.67 -9.14
CA TYR A 72 -1.11 6.77 -8.31
C TYR A 72 -1.56 7.93 -9.20
N ASP A 73 -2.71 8.45 -8.88
CA ASP A 73 -3.28 9.67 -9.45
C ASP A 73 -3.81 10.51 -8.27
N PRO A 74 -3.48 11.81 -8.15
CA PRO A 74 -4.00 12.65 -7.08
C PRO A 74 -5.53 12.78 -7.12
N ASN A 75 -6.15 12.60 -8.30
CA ASN A 75 -7.60 12.50 -8.44
C ASN A 75 -8.05 11.07 -8.06
N ILE A 76 -8.80 10.96 -6.98
CA ILE A 76 -9.25 9.68 -6.44
C ILE A 76 -10.16 8.90 -7.39
N ASP A 77 -11.03 9.57 -8.16
CA ASP A 77 -11.93 8.91 -9.10
C ASP A 77 -11.16 8.25 -10.23
N LEU A 78 -10.14 8.93 -10.76
CA LEU A 78 -9.25 8.38 -11.78
C LEU A 78 -8.42 7.22 -11.24
N PHE A 79 -7.93 7.34 -10.00
CA PHE A 79 -7.22 6.24 -9.33
C PHE A 79 -8.11 5.01 -9.20
N ILE A 80 -9.33 5.19 -8.68
CA ILE A 80 -10.30 4.09 -8.47
C ILE A 80 -10.66 3.43 -9.79
N GLN A 81 -10.93 4.22 -10.83
CA GLN A 81 -11.25 3.70 -12.16
C GLN A 81 -10.12 2.80 -12.70
N LYS A 82 -8.87 3.29 -12.70
CA LYS A 82 -7.70 2.54 -13.17
C LYS A 82 -7.45 1.29 -12.31
N ALA A 83 -7.54 1.42 -10.99
CA ALA A 83 -7.31 0.32 -10.06
C ALA A 83 -8.36 -0.79 -10.21
N THR A 84 -9.64 -0.43 -10.43
CA THR A 84 -10.71 -1.40 -10.66
C THR A 84 -10.45 -2.21 -11.94
N GLN A 85 -10.05 -1.56 -13.03
CA GLN A 85 -9.69 -2.25 -14.29
C GLN A 85 -8.54 -3.23 -14.08
N GLU A 86 -7.53 -2.83 -13.30
CA GLU A 86 -6.38 -3.69 -13.01
C GLU A 86 -6.77 -4.87 -12.09
N ILE A 87 -7.67 -4.67 -11.12
CA ILE A 87 -8.23 -5.76 -10.30
C ILE A 87 -8.91 -6.79 -11.20
N GLU A 88 -9.78 -6.36 -12.13
CA GLU A 88 -10.46 -7.25 -13.07
C GLU A 88 -9.47 -7.99 -13.98
N ARG A 89 -8.43 -7.30 -14.46
CA ARG A 89 -7.36 -7.94 -15.24
C ARG A 89 -6.69 -9.07 -14.46
N VAL A 90 -6.37 -8.84 -13.18
CA VAL A 90 -5.70 -9.85 -12.34
C VAL A 90 -6.65 -11.00 -11.98
N LYS A 91 -7.91 -10.69 -11.65
CA LYS A 91 -8.92 -11.70 -11.30
C LYS A 91 -9.23 -12.64 -12.46
N ASN A 92 -9.32 -12.11 -13.67
CA ASN A 92 -9.58 -12.88 -14.89
C ASN A 92 -8.31 -13.49 -15.52
N GLY A 93 -7.13 -13.19 -14.95
CA GLY A 93 -5.85 -13.70 -15.41
C GLY A 93 -5.46 -15.03 -14.78
N THR A 94 -4.35 -15.59 -15.23
CA THR A 94 -3.78 -16.84 -14.72
C THR A 94 -2.37 -16.62 -14.15
N GLY A 95 -1.87 -17.58 -13.38
CA GLY A 95 -0.55 -17.50 -12.76
C GLY A 95 -0.38 -16.23 -11.94
N LEU A 96 0.78 -15.62 -11.94
CA LEU A 96 1.06 -14.41 -11.16
C LEU A 96 0.61 -13.10 -11.84
N SER A 97 -0.05 -13.19 -12.99
CA SER A 97 -0.57 -12.03 -13.77
C SER A 97 0.49 -10.97 -14.08
N PHE A 98 1.72 -11.38 -14.38
CA PHE A 98 2.79 -10.45 -14.72
C PHE A 98 2.43 -9.56 -15.91
N SER A 99 2.88 -8.33 -15.89
CA SER A 99 2.65 -7.30 -16.90
C SER A 99 3.93 -6.50 -17.18
N LYS A 100 3.87 -5.55 -18.09
CA LYS A 100 4.97 -4.59 -18.34
C LYS A 100 5.37 -3.78 -17.11
N ASN A 101 4.49 -3.70 -16.11
CA ASN A 101 4.73 -2.99 -14.86
C ASN A 101 5.34 -3.89 -13.77
N THR A 102 5.47 -5.19 -14.03
CA THR A 102 6.10 -6.13 -13.08
C THR A 102 7.58 -5.80 -12.93
N GLY A 103 8.03 -5.72 -11.68
CA GLY A 103 9.44 -5.43 -11.37
C GLY A 103 9.79 -3.94 -11.33
N ARG A 104 8.83 -3.03 -11.54
CA ARG A 104 9.06 -1.59 -11.31
C ARG A 104 9.55 -1.34 -9.88
N GLN A 105 10.44 -0.37 -9.75
CA GLN A 105 11.03 0.04 -8.47
C GLN A 105 10.28 1.21 -7.82
N ASP A 106 9.59 2.00 -8.60
CA ASP A 106 8.78 3.15 -8.18
C ASP A 106 7.43 2.75 -7.57
N VAL A 107 7.42 1.68 -6.79
CA VAL A 107 6.22 1.14 -6.14
C VAL A 107 6.43 0.91 -4.65
N ILE A 108 5.31 0.81 -3.92
CA ILE A 108 5.20 0.09 -2.65
C ILE A 108 4.65 -1.30 -2.97
N ARG A 109 5.27 -2.37 -2.46
CA ARG A 109 4.65 -3.70 -2.46
C ARG A 109 3.65 -3.77 -1.34
N TYR A 110 2.44 -4.22 -1.66
CA TYR A 110 1.34 -4.16 -0.73
C TYR A 110 0.59 -5.48 -0.59
N SER A 111 0.21 -5.80 0.65
CA SER A 111 -0.64 -6.96 0.95
C SER A 111 -1.73 -6.58 1.94
N ALA A 112 -2.98 -6.84 1.60
CA ALA A 112 -4.10 -6.78 2.53
C ALA A 112 -4.37 -8.17 3.11
N LEU A 113 -4.49 -8.27 4.43
CA LEU A 113 -4.79 -9.48 5.18
C LEU A 113 -6.08 -9.29 5.99
N PRO A 114 -7.25 -9.23 5.33
CA PRO A 114 -8.50 -8.83 5.97
C PRO A 114 -9.06 -9.91 6.92
N TRP A 115 -8.43 -11.07 6.98
CA TRP A 115 -8.92 -12.21 7.77
C TRP A 115 -8.57 -12.14 9.26
N PHE A 116 -7.47 -11.45 9.61
CA PHE A 116 -6.98 -11.33 10.99
C PHE A 116 -6.27 -10.01 11.25
N ALA A 117 -6.32 -9.60 12.52
CA ALA A 117 -5.47 -8.52 13.02
C ALA A 117 -4.12 -9.11 13.44
N PHE A 118 -3.06 -8.29 13.35
CA PHE A 118 -1.73 -8.68 13.80
C PHE A 118 -1.09 -7.54 14.61
N SER A 119 -0.26 -7.91 15.57
CA SER A 119 0.61 -6.99 16.31
C SER A 119 2.01 -6.90 15.69
N GLU A 120 2.45 -7.97 15.04
CA GLU A 120 3.72 -8.07 14.33
C GLU A 120 3.54 -8.88 13.04
N MET A 121 4.28 -8.52 12.00
CA MET A 121 4.34 -9.28 10.75
C MET A 121 5.75 -9.22 10.18
N LYS A 122 6.26 -10.39 9.80
CA LYS A 122 7.48 -10.54 8.99
C LYS A 122 7.14 -11.07 7.62
N HIS A 123 7.61 -10.39 6.59
CA HIS A 123 7.57 -10.92 5.23
C HIS A 123 8.71 -11.91 5.00
N ALA A 124 8.43 -12.96 4.26
CA ALA A 124 9.49 -13.78 3.70
C ALA A 124 10.36 -12.91 2.79
N THR A 125 11.64 -12.84 3.07
CA THR A 125 12.62 -12.07 2.30
C THR A 125 13.62 -13.00 1.65
N SER A 126 13.90 -12.80 0.37
CA SER A 126 15.04 -13.42 -0.28
C SER A 126 16.28 -12.60 0.04
N PHE A 127 17.25 -13.19 0.70
CA PHE A 127 18.53 -12.54 1.03
C PHE A 127 19.46 -12.34 -0.19
N LYS A 128 19.04 -12.80 -1.37
CA LYS A 128 19.91 -12.82 -2.56
C LYS A 128 20.00 -11.52 -3.34
N ASN A 129 19.11 -10.56 -3.11
CA ASN A 129 19.11 -9.28 -3.84
C ASN A 129 18.77 -8.15 -2.88
N GLY A 130 19.57 -7.10 -2.88
CA GLY A 130 19.37 -5.87 -2.13
C GLY A 130 18.09 -5.12 -2.57
N ASP A 131 16.92 -5.76 -2.39
CA ASP A 131 15.62 -5.18 -2.71
C ASP A 131 15.31 -4.04 -1.74
N SER A 132 15.27 -2.83 -2.26
CA SER A 132 15.03 -1.61 -1.49
C SER A 132 13.59 -1.10 -1.57
N VAL A 133 12.71 -1.82 -2.29
CA VAL A 133 11.29 -1.46 -2.42
C VAL A 133 10.58 -1.68 -1.08
N PRO A 134 9.98 -0.64 -0.47
CA PRO A 134 9.25 -0.80 0.77
C PRO A 134 8.05 -1.74 0.62
N ARG A 135 7.75 -2.47 1.69
CA ARG A 135 6.59 -3.36 1.79
C ARG A 135 5.67 -2.84 2.89
N ILE A 136 4.42 -2.66 2.56
CA ILE A 136 3.38 -2.27 3.52
C ILE A 136 2.31 -3.36 3.52
N SER A 137 1.89 -3.78 4.70
CA SER A 137 0.78 -4.70 4.84
C SER A 137 -0.22 -4.17 5.84
N THR A 138 -1.49 -4.40 5.54
CA THR A 138 -2.60 -4.07 6.43
C THR A 138 -3.32 -5.33 6.87
N GLY A 139 -3.77 -5.33 8.12
CA GLY A 139 -4.58 -6.41 8.70
C GLY A 139 -6.08 -6.15 8.58
N LYS A 140 -6.85 -6.95 9.32
CA LYS A 140 -8.29 -6.77 9.47
C LYS A 140 -8.59 -5.44 10.14
N LEU A 141 -9.47 -4.64 9.52
CA LEU A 141 -10.01 -3.44 10.15
C LEU A 141 -10.81 -3.84 11.39
N MET A 142 -10.47 -3.24 12.51
CA MET A 142 -11.12 -3.49 13.80
C MET A 142 -11.98 -2.28 14.18
N GLN A 143 -13.14 -2.55 14.73
CA GLN A 143 -13.96 -1.50 15.35
C GLN A 143 -13.80 -1.58 16.87
N GLU A 144 -13.36 -0.48 17.46
CA GLU A 144 -13.28 -0.30 18.91
C GLU A 144 -14.05 0.98 19.27
N ASP A 145 -15.17 0.82 19.95
CA ASP A 145 -16.12 1.90 20.23
C ASP A 145 -16.53 2.65 18.96
N SER A 146 -16.19 3.93 18.86
CA SER A 146 -16.47 4.79 17.70
C SER A 146 -15.36 4.83 16.65
N LYS A 147 -14.26 4.09 16.87
CA LYS A 147 -13.06 4.11 16.04
C LYS A 147 -12.94 2.88 15.17
N TYR A 148 -12.34 3.07 14.00
CA TYR A 148 -11.93 2.01 13.09
C TYR A 148 -10.41 1.98 13.01
N LEU A 149 -9.80 0.94 13.61
CA LEU A 149 -8.36 0.78 13.74
C LEU A 149 -7.84 -0.21 12.70
N LEU A 150 -6.83 0.20 11.93
CA LEU A 150 -6.20 -0.63 10.91
C LEU A 150 -4.79 -1.02 11.34
N PRO A 151 -4.48 -2.33 11.51
CA PRO A 151 -3.11 -2.78 11.70
C PRO A 151 -2.28 -2.50 10.46
N ILE A 152 -1.14 -1.84 10.63
CA ILE A 152 -0.19 -1.53 9.54
C ILE A 152 1.20 -2.03 9.92
N SER A 153 1.81 -2.78 9.01
CA SER A 153 3.22 -3.18 9.06
C SER A 153 3.97 -2.51 7.92
N VAL A 154 5.11 -1.91 8.24
CA VAL A 154 6.03 -1.31 7.27
C VAL A 154 7.37 -2.02 7.37
N CYS A 155 7.85 -2.54 6.24
CA CYS A 155 9.18 -3.10 6.10
C CYS A 155 9.94 -2.31 5.04
N ALA A 156 11.09 -1.75 5.42
CA ALA A 156 11.87 -0.86 4.58
C ALA A 156 13.37 -1.18 4.67
N HIS A 157 14.12 -0.76 3.65
CA HIS A 157 15.59 -0.92 3.64
C HIS A 157 16.23 0.10 4.58
N HIS A 158 16.92 -0.39 5.62
CA HIS A 158 17.47 0.47 6.69
C HIS A 158 18.51 1.49 6.20
N GLY A 159 19.19 1.22 5.10
CA GLY A 159 20.11 2.17 4.46
C GLY A 159 19.42 3.37 3.79
N LEU A 160 18.07 3.34 3.61
CA LEU A 160 17.31 4.43 3.00
C LEU A 160 16.39 5.13 3.99
N MET A 161 15.93 4.44 5.02
CA MET A 161 15.03 5.01 6.02
C MET A 161 15.17 4.31 7.37
N ASP A 162 14.94 5.06 8.40
CA ASP A 162 14.95 4.62 9.79
C ASP A 162 13.54 4.72 10.44
N GLY A 163 13.47 4.44 11.74
CA GLY A 163 12.22 4.54 12.49
C GLY A 163 11.58 5.92 12.47
N ARG A 164 12.36 7.00 12.31
CA ARG A 164 11.85 8.37 12.22
C ARG A 164 11.07 8.60 10.93
N ASN A 165 11.58 8.10 9.80
CA ASN A 165 10.90 8.20 8.51
C ASN A 165 9.60 7.39 8.50
N VAL A 166 9.61 6.20 9.12
CA VAL A 166 8.39 5.39 9.28
C VAL A 166 7.39 6.09 10.20
N ALA A 167 7.85 6.67 11.31
CA ALA A 167 6.98 7.43 12.21
C ALA A 167 6.35 8.65 11.53
N GLU A 168 7.07 9.32 10.62
CA GLU A 168 6.53 10.42 9.81
C GLU A 168 5.35 9.94 8.94
N LEU A 169 5.49 8.80 8.24
CA LEU A 169 4.39 8.22 7.47
C LEU A 169 3.20 7.88 8.37
N ILE A 170 3.43 7.22 9.51
CA ILE A 170 2.35 6.85 10.43
C ILE A 170 1.63 8.09 10.97
N ARG A 171 2.37 9.16 11.30
CA ARG A 171 1.77 10.42 11.72
C ARG A 171 0.90 11.03 10.62
N LYS A 172 1.35 11.07 9.37
CA LYS A 172 0.56 11.57 8.24
C LYS A 172 -0.72 10.76 8.03
N LEU A 173 -0.65 9.43 8.20
CA LEU A 173 -1.81 8.55 8.13
C LEU A 173 -2.80 8.80 9.29
N SER A 174 -2.35 9.28 10.44
CA SER A 174 -3.21 9.60 11.57
C SER A 174 -3.80 11.01 11.49
N ASP A 175 -3.04 12.00 11.00
CA ASP A 175 -3.38 13.42 11.08
C ASP A 175 -4.16 13.94 9.85
N ASN A 176 -3.99 13.33 8.68
CA ASN A 176 -4.48 13.88 7.39
C ASN A 176 -5.78 13.23 6.87
N GLN A 177 -6.54 12.54 7.71
CA GLN A 177 -7.71 11.76 7.27
C GLN A 177 -8.85 12.59 6.70
N THR A 178 -8.94 13.88 7.03
CA THR A 178 -10.00 14.79 6.57
C THR A 178 -9.69 15.50 5.24
N ALA A 179 -8.52 15.28 4.63
CA ALA A 179 -8.00 16.05 3.50
C ALA A 179 -7.94 15.25 2.17
N LEU A 180 -8.94 14.40 1.91
CA LEU A 180 -9.10 13.75 0.59
C LEU A 180 -10.15 14.45 -0.26
#